data_70aa0466dc2916b1669ce6f8982ea879
#
_entry.id   70aa0466dc2916b1669ce6f8982ea879
#
_cell.length_a   1.000
_cell.length_b   1.000
_cell.length_c   1.000
_cell.angle_alpha   90.00
_cell.angle_beta   90.00
_cell.angle_gamma   90.00
#
_symmetry.space_group_name_H-M   'P 1'
#
loop_
_entity.id
_entity.type
_entity.pdbx_description
1 polymer ?
#
loop_
_entity_poly.entity_id
_entity_poly.type
_entity_poly.pdbx_seq_one_letter_code
_entity_poly.pdbx_strand_id
1 'polypeptide(L)'
;MRNAAFCITGLALQGLSMSLMAQTDKPNIVIIMTDQQRADLCGREGFPLAVTPYVDQLAQENVWFNKAYTVAPASSPARCSMFTGRFPSATHVRTNHNIPDIFFEQDLVGVLKENGYKTALVGKNHAYLKPADLDFWSEYGHWGKNKKTTPEEKETARFLNQKARGQWLEPSPIPVEEQHPAKIVNETLSWIESQKENPFFVWVSF
;
A
#
# COMPACT_ATOMS: atom_id res chain seq x y z
N MET A 1 86.34 -19.55 -4.28
CA MET A 1 85.67 -18.26 -4.01
C MET A 1 84.31 -18.39 -4.65
N ARG A 2 83.25 -18.60 -3.83
CA ARG A 2 81.96 -19.06 -4.29
C ARG A 2 80.92 -17.95 -4.11
N ASN A 3 80.36 -17.48 -5.21
CA ASN A 3 79.30 -16.52 -5.21
C ASN A 3 77.96 -17.22 -4.86
N ALA A 4 77.35 -16.80 -3.78
CA ALA A 4 75.99 -17.23 -3.44
C ALA A 4 75.01 -16.20 -4.00
N ALA A 5 74.21 -16.63 -4.93
CA ALA A 5 73.05 -15.85 -5.45
C ALA A 5 71.86 -16.04 -4.52
N PHE A 6 71.34 -14.95 -3.95
CA PHE A 6 70.10 -14.94 -3.19
C PHE A 6 68.95 -14.75 -4.16
N CYS A 7 68.08 -15.77 -4.31
CA CYS A 7 66.77 -15.66 -4.96
C CYS A 7 65.75 -15.12 -3.94
N ILE A 8 65.25 -13.91 -4.18
CA ILE A 8 64.14 -13.35 -3.45
C ILE A 8 62.88 -13.75 -4.21
N THR A 9 62.16 -14.74 -3.70
CA THR A 9 60.82 -15.08 -4.17
C THR A 9 59.80 -14.08 -3.56
N GLY A 10 59.34 -13.15 -4.41
CA GLY A 10 58.26 -12.25 -4.04
C GLY A 10 56.92 -13.00 -3.92
N LEU A 11 56.44 -13.12 -2.70
CA LEU A 11 55.04 -13.48 -2.47
C LEU A 11 54.14 -12.30 -2.86
N ALA A 12 53.43 -12.43 -3.98
CA ALA A 12 52.35 -11.53 -4.31
C ALA A 12 51.16 -11.82 -3.39
N LEU A 13 50.92 -10.99 -2.38
CA LEU A 13 49.67 -10.94 -1.65
C LEU A 13 48.61 -10.35 -2.60
N GLN A 14 47.82 -11.20 -3.23
CA GLN A 14 46.56 -10.80 -3.84
C GLN A 14 45.57 -10.52 -2.72
N GLY A 15 45.43 -9.24 -2.37
CA GLY A 15 44.36 -8.78 -1.50
C GLY A 15 43.01 -8.98 -2.17
N LEU A 16 42.28 -10.05 -1.79
CA LEU A 16 40.87 -10.13 -2.02
C LEU A 16 40.20 -9.04 -1.20
N SER A 17 39.94 -7.90 -1.84
CA SER A 17 39.03 -6.90 -1.33
C SER A 17 37.62 -7.50 -1.43
N MET A 18 37.20 -8.26 -0.44
CA MET A 18 35.77 -8.55 -0.22
C MET A 18 35.14 -7.22 0.18
N SER A 19 34.58 -6.53 -0.81
CA SER A 19 33.57 -5.49 -0.54
C SER A 19 32.43 -6.17 0.18
N LEU A 20 32.46 -6.13 1.52
CA LEU A 20 31.25 -6.34 2.32
C LEU A 20 30.31 -5.19 1.96
N MET A 21 29.56 -5.35 0.87
CA MET A 21 28.34 -4.58 0.69
C MET A 21 27.49 -4.93 1.89
N ALA A 22 27.38 -4.01 2.84
CA ALA A 22 26.35 -4.09 3.85
C ALA A 22 25.04 -4.13 3.05
N GLN A 23 24.47 -5.30 2.94
CA GLN A 23 23.14 -5.48 2.41
C GLN A 23 22.23 -4.80 3.43
N THR A 24 21.92 -3.52 3.18
CA THR A 24 20.91 -2.83 3.97
C THR A 24 19.62 -3.56 3.69
N ASP A 25 19.15 -4.30 4.69
CA ASP A 25 17.86 -4.97 4.62
C ASP A 25 16.81 -3.91 4.31
N LYS A 26 16.26 -3.97 3.11
CA LYS A 26 15.22 -3.04 2.68
C LYS A 26 13.96 -3.38 3.46
N PRO A 27 13.39 -2.44 4.22
CA PRO A 27 12.18 -2.71 4.99
C PRO A 27 10.99 -2.98 4.06
N ASN A 28 10.11 -3.86 4.47
CA ASN A 28 8.82 -3.99 3.84
C ASN A 28 7.96 -2.77 4.14
N ILE A 29 7.18 -2.32 3.16
CA ILE A 29 6.36 -1.12 3.25
C ILE A 29 4.89 -1.51 3.04
N VAL A 30 4.07 -1.24 4.05
CA VAL A 30 2.61 -1.48 3.99
C VAL A 30 1.90 -0.16 4.22
N ILE A 31 1.12 0.29 3.25
CA ILE A 31 0.20 1.42 3.42
C ILE A 31 -1.21 0.86 3.57
N ILE A 32 -1.80 1.03 4.75
CA ILE A 32 -3.20 0.71 5.01
C ILE A 32 -4.00 2.01 4.95
N MET A 33 -4.92 2.10 4.01
CA MET A 33 -5.74 3.29 3.81
C MET A 33 -7.21 2.96 4.01
N THR A 34 -7.81 3.60 4.99
CA THR A 34 -9.27 3.67 5.11
C THR A 34 -9.80 4.81 4.24
N ASP A 35 -11.02 4.69 3.68
CA ASP A 35 -11.60 5.76 2.86
C ASP A 35 -12.07 6.93 3.76
N GLN A 36 -13.33 7.16 3.92
CA GLN A 36 -13.91 8.30 4.64
C GLN A 36 -13.92 8.14 6.16
N GLN A 37 -12.84 7.66 6.75
CA GLN A 37 -12.75 7.57 8.21
C GLN A 37 -12.58 8.95 8.82
N ARG A 38 -13.44 9.32 9.75
CA ARG A 38 -13.32 10.53 10.56
C ARG A 38 -12.24 10.32 11.62
N ALA A 39 -11.39 11.33 11.81
CA ALA A 39 -10.31 11.27 12.80
C ALA A 39 -10.86 11.11 14.23
N ASP A 40 -11.96 11.79 14.54
CA ASP A 40 -12.59 11.80 15.87
C ASP A 40 -13.31 10.48 16.23
N LEU A 41 -13.35 9.49 15.34
CA LEU A 41 -13.87 8.15 15.64
C LEU A 41 -12.82 7.18 16.21
N CYS A 42 -11.58 7.60 16.36
CA CYS A 42 -10.55 6.79 17.01
C CYS A 42 -10.67 6.90 18.54
N GLY A 43 -10.51 5.77 19.24
CA GLY A 43 -10.54 5.75 20.71
C GLY A 43 -9.48 6.66 21.32
N ARG A 44 -8.31 6.74 20.69
CA ARG A 44 -7.22 7.65 21.07
C ARG A 44 -7.64 9.14 21.05
N GLU A 45 -8.53 9.52 20.17
CA GLU A 45 -9.07 10.89 20.09
C GLU A 45 -10.25 11.13 21.04
N GLY A 46 -10.55 10.18 21.92
CA GLY A 46 -11.58 10.28 22.94
C GLY A 46 -12.97 9.79 22.49
N PHE A 47 -13.07 9.07 21.39
CA PHE A 47 -14.34 8.47 21.00
C PHE A 47 -14.79 7.43 22.04
N PRO A 48 -16.04 7.48 22.54
CA PRO A 48 -16.45 6.71 23.71
C PRO A 48 -16.63 5.22 23.45
N LEU A 49 -16.68 4.79 22.17
CA LEU A 49 -16.83 3.41 21.79
C LEU A 49 -15.49 2.85 21.26
N ALA A 50 -15.17 1.61 21.64
CA ALA A 50 -13.95 0.94 21.18
C ALA A 50 -14.12 0.41 19.74
N VAL A 51 -14.20 1.32 18.77
CA VAL A 51 -14.40 0.98 17.35
C VAL A 51 -13.09 0.81 16.57
N THR A 52 -11.96 1.25 17.15
CA THR A 52 -10.63 1.18 16.52
C THR A 52 -9.56 0.57 17.43
N PRO A 53 -9.81 -0.57 18.12
CA PRO A 53 -8.90 -1.05 19.17
C PRO A 53 -7.48 -1.35 18.66
N TYR A 54 -7.35 -1.90 17.46
CA TYR A 54 -6.04 -2.22 16.88
C TYR A 54 -5.30 -0.99 16.36
N VAL A 55 -6.00 0.01 15.83
CA VAL A 55 -5.40 1.29 15.45
C VAL A 55 -4.92 2.03 16.70
N ASP A 56 -5.69 2.00 17.77
CA ASP A 56 -5.34 2.62 19.05
C ASP A 56 -4.13 1.94 19.69
N GLN A 57 -4.04 0.61 19.61
CA GLN A 57 -2.88 -0.15 20.07
C GLN A 57 -1.64 0.20 19.23
N LEU A 58 -1.75 0.20 17.91
CA LEU A 58 -0.65 0.56 17.01
C LEU A 58 -0.15 1.98 17.29
N ALA A 59 -1.04 2.92 17.59
CA ALA A 59 -0.73 4.28 17.94
C ALA A 59 -0.05 4.44 19.31
N GLN A 60 -0.26 3.51 20.24
CA GLN A 60 0.42 3.47 21.54
C GLN A 60 1.85 2.95 21.44
N GLU A 61 2.08 1.98 20.54
CA GLU A 61 3.35 1.29 20.38
C GLU A 61 4.30 2.00 19.40
N ASN A 62 3.78 2.94 18.61
CA ASN A 62 4.49 3.56 17.48
C ASN A 62 4.30 5.07 17.40
N VAL A 63 4.76 5.66 16.29
CA VAL A 63 4.61 7.10 16.03
C VAL A 63 3.19 7.42 15.61
N TRP A 64 2.56 8.34 16.30
CA TRP A 64 1.24 8.89 15.99
C TRP A 64 1.34 10.34 15.55
N PHE A 65 0.75 10.67 14.40
CA PHE A 65 0.67 12.04 13.89
C PHE A 65 -0.70 12.63 14.20
N ASN A 66 -0.78 13.42 15.25
CA ASN A 66 -2.04 14.07 15.69
C ASN A 66 -2.47 15.25 14.82
N LYS A 67 -1.64 15.69 13.90
CA LYS A 67 -1.90 16.77 12.93
C LYS A 67 -1.47 16.38 11.53
N ALA A 68 -2.03 15.28 11.02
CA ALA A 68 -1.85 14.86 9.63
C ALA A 68 -2.98 15.44 8.76
N TYR A 69 -2.62 15.99 7.61
CA TYR A 69 -3.58 16.63 6.70
C TYR A 69 -3.46 16.04 5.31
N THR A 70 -4.61 15.81 4.68
CA THR A 70 -4.65 15.53 3.25
C THR A 70 -4.63 16.84 2.46
N VAL A 71 -4.05 16.79 1.26
CA VAL A 71 -3.98 17.98 0.37
C VAL A 71 -5.30 18.28 -0.32
N ALA A 72 -6.24 17.34 -0.30
CA ALA A 72 -7.57 17.50 -0.88
C ALA A 72 -8.56 16.55 -0.18
N PRO A 73 -9.83 16.95 0.01
CA PRO A 73 -10.85 16.11 0.61
C PRO A 73 -11.40 15.05 -0.37
N ALA A 74 -11.21 15.25 -1.68
CA ALA A 74 -11.66 14.31 -2.70
C ALA A 74 -10.65 13.17 -2.92
N SER A 75 -11.18 11.97 -3.14
CA SER A 75 -10.39 10.72 -3.19
C SER A 75 -9.29 10.74 -4.25
N SER A 76 -9.64 11.00 -5.52
CA SER A 76 -8.66 10.92 -6.61
C SER A 76 -7.55 11.97 -6.51
N PRO A 77 -7.81 13.25 -6.22
CA PRO A 77 -6.75 14.22 -5.99
C PRO A 77 -5.82 13.84 -4.84
N ALA A 78 -6.38 13.38 -3.71
CA ALA A 78 -5.58 12.98 -2.55
C ALA A 78 -4.68 11.78 -2.87
N ARG A 79 -5.22 10.75 -3.52
CA ARG A 79 -4.48 9.53 -3.88
C ARG A 79 -3.40 9.80 -4.91
N CYS A 80 -3.69 10.58 -5.95
CA CYS A 80 -2.70 10.99 -6.93
C CYS A 80 -1.56 11.80 -6.29
N SER A 81 -1.90 12.71 -5.38
CA SER A 81 -0.90 13.49 -4.64
C SER A 81 -0.02 12.63 -3.75
N MET A 82 -0.59 11.61 -3.10
CA MET A 82 0.17 10.68 -2.27
C MET A 82 1.25 9.94 -3.06
N PHE A 83 0.92 9.44 -4.25
CA PHE A 83 1.87 8.69 -5.07
C PHE A 83 2.88 9.58 -5.79
N THR A 84 2.49 10.79 -6.17
CA THR A 84 3.37 11.69 -6.92
C THR A 84 4.16 12.66 -6.05
N GLY A 85 3.79 12.82 -4.77
CA GLY A 85 4.35 13.86 -3.90
C GLY A 85 3.98 15.29 -4.35
N ARG A 86 2.96 15.47 -5.20
CA ARG A 86 2.61 16.77 -5.82
C ARG A 86 1.21 17.20 -5.41
N PHE A 87 0.99 18.49 -5.30
CA PHE A 87 -0.34 19.06 -5.07
C PHE A 87 -1.27 18.87 -6.27
N PRO A 88 -2.61 18.87 -6.06
CA PRO A 88 -3.59 18.76 -7.15
C PRO A 88 -3.47 19.83 -8.24
N SER A 89 -2.93 21.00 -7.92
CA SER A 89 -2.61 22.06 -8.91
C SER A 89 -1.53 21.63 -9.90
N ALA A 90 -0.56 20.82 -9.44
CA ALA A 90 0.54 20.32 -10.27
C ALA A 90 0.21 18.98 -10.94
N THR A 91 -0.62 18.13 -10.31
CA THR A 91 -1.06 16.89 -10.94
C THR A 91 -2.20 17.10 -11.94
N HIS A 92 -2.87 18.26 -11.90
CA HIS A 92 -4.10 18.56 -12.63
C HIS A 92 -5.30 17.68 -12.29
N VAL A 93 -5.17 16.75 -11.34
CA VAL A 93 -6.29 15.96 -10.82
C VAL A 93 -6.94 16.75 -9.69
N ARG A 94 -8.04 17.41 -9.97
CA ARG A 94 -8.71 18.32 -9.03
C ARG A 94 -10.04 17.79 -8.51
N THR A 95 -10.61 16.80 -9.18
CA THR A 95 -11.89 16.16 -8.83
C THR A 95 -11.82 14.67 -9.01
N ASN A 96 -12.83 13.92 -8.53
CA ASN A 96 -12.94 12.48 -8.75
C ASN A 96 -13.27 12.10 -10.21
N HIS A 97 -13.56 13.05 -11.06
CA HIS A 97 -14.03 12.82 -12.43
C HIS A 97 -12.98 13.15 -13.49
N ASN A 98 -11.89 13.81 -13.12
CA ASN A 98 -10.82 14.13 -14.04
C ASN A 98 -9.55 13.38 -13.70
N ILE A 99 -9.63 12.05 -13.80
CA ILE A 99 -8.46 11.18 -13.92
C ILE A 99 -8.33 10.91 -15.42
N PRO A 100 -7.70 11.79 -16.19
CA PRO A 100 -7.41 11.49 -17.57
C PRO A 100 -6.33 10.40 -17.63
N ASP A 101 -5.93 10.02 -18.84
CA ASP A 101 -4.73 9.20 -19.03
C ASP A 101 -3.50 10.00 -18.61
N ILE A 102 -3.34 10.16 -17.29
CA ILE A 102 -2.21 10.84 -16.69
C ILE A 102 -1.07 9.86 -16.61
N PHE A 103 0.06 10.27 -17.09
CA PHE A 103 1.34 9.62 -16.91
C PHE A 103 2.24 10.56 -16.13
N PHE A 104 2.88 10.01 -15.10
CA PHE A 104 3.95 10.70 -14.39
C PHE A 104 5.25 9.94 -14.65
N GLU A 105 6.28 10.66 -15.07
CA GLU A 105 7.61 10.08 -15.31
C GLU A 105 8.19 9.42 -14.06
N GLN A 106 7.84 9.93 -12.89
CA GLN A 106 8.31 9.40 -11.62
C GLN A 106 7.21 9.50 -10.56
N ASP A 107 6.95 8.39 -9.90
CA ASP A 107 6.07 8.29 -8.76
C ASP A 107 6.61 7.28 -7.72
N LEU A 108 5.94 7.17 -6.59
CA LEU A 108 6.35 6.28 -5.51
C LEU A 108 6.47 4.82 -5.97
N VAL A 109 5.51 4.34 -6.78
CA VAL A 109 5.49 2.94 -7.24
C VAL A 109 6.67 2.69 -8.17
N GLY A 110 6.91 3.56 -9.14
CA GLY A 110 8.03 3.46 -10.08
C GLY A 110 9.38 3.46 -9.35
N VAL A 111 9.58 4.41 -8.43
CA VAL A 111 10.81 4.48 -7.61
C VAL A 111 11.02 3.19 -6.81
N LEU A 112 9.99 2.65 -6.20
CA LEU A 112 10.11 1.40 -5.43
C LEU A 112 10.45 0.20 -6.32
N LYS A 113 9.82 0.07 -7.48
CA LYS A 113 10.14 -1.00 -8.46
C LYS A 113 11.58 -0.89 -8.95
N GLU A 114 12.05 0.29 -9.33
CA GLU A 114 13.44 0.54 -9.74
C GLU A 114 14.45 0.17 -8.64
N ASN A 115 14.02 0.27 -7.38
CA ASN A 115 14.80 -0.16 -6.23
C ASN A 115 14.56 -1.62 -5.82
N GLY A 116 13.94 -2.44 -6.66
CA GLY A 116 13.82 -3.88 -6.47
C GLY A 116 12.72 -4.33 -5.50
N TYR A 117 11.76 -3.44 -5.18
CA TYR A 117 10.58 -3.84 -4.42
C TYR A 117 9.57 -4.58 -5.31
N LYS A 118 8.95 -5.61 -4.76
CA LYS A 118 7.71 -6.16 -5.29
C LYS A 118 6.55 -5.27 -4.88
N THR A 119 5.72 -4.88 -5.82
CA THR A 119 4.69 -3.87 -5.62
C THR A 119 3.28 -4.42 -5.79
N ALA A 120 2.37 -4.05 -4.91
CA ALA A 120 0.99 -4.52 -4.96
C ALA A 120 -0.04 -3.44 -4.62
N LEU A 121 -1.22 -3.59 -5.22
CA LEU A 121 -2.45 -2.93 -4.80
C LEU A 121 -3.50 -3.99 -4.50
N VAL A 122 -4.11 -3.89 -3.32
CA VAL A 122 -5.29 -4.67 -2.95
C VAL A 122 -6.36 -3.73 -2.43
N GLY A 123 -7.50 -3.69 -3.09
CA GLY A 123 -8.61 -2.82 -2.73
C GLY A 123 -8.83 -1.66 -3.71
N LYS A 124 -9.30 -0.52 -3.22
CA LYS A 124 -9.70 0.61 -4.04
C LYS A 124 -8.50 1.36 -4.61
N ASN A 125 -8.42 1.46 -5.94
CA ASN A 125 -7.45 2.33 -6.62
C ASN A 125 -7.90 3.80 -6.59
N HIS A 126 -8.83 4.18 -7.41
CA HIS A 126 -9.33 5.54 -7.57
C HIS A 126 -8.22 6.60 -7.75
N ALA A 127 -7.05 6.18 -8.25
CA ALA A 127 -5.92 6.99 -8.68
C ALA A 127 -5.63 6.73 -10.16
N TYR A 128 -4.52 7.23 -10.66
CA TYR A 128 -4.08 7.05 -12.05
C TYR A 128 -3.38 5.71 -12.31
N LEU A 129 -3.04 4.95 -11.27
CA LEU A 129 -2.32 3.69 -11.40
C LEU A 129 -3.09 2.66 -12.22
N LYS A 130 -2.37 1.88 -13.02
CA LYS A 130 -2.90 0.85 -13.90
C LYS A 130 -2.35 -0.52 -13.49
N PRO A 131 -3.02 -1.63 -13.86
CA PRO A 131 -2.52 -2.98 -13.56
C PRO A 131 -1.09 -3.26 -14.00
N ALA A 132 -0.63 -2.61 -15.08
CA ALA A 132 0.73 -2.76 -15.60
C ALA A 132 1.81 -2.08 -14.74
N ASP A 133 1.41 -1.16 -13.86
CA ASP A 133 2.34 -0.40 -13.02
C ASP A 133 2.83 -1.22 -11.82
N LEU A 134 2.07 -2.22 -11.37
CA LEU A 134 2.37 -3.03 -10.21
C LEU A 134 2.59 -4.52 -10.55
N ASP A 135 3.31 -5.24 -9.69
CA ASP A 135 3.53 -6.69 -9.83
C ASP A 135 2.27 -7.49 -9.48
N PHE A 136 1.45 -6.97 -8.57
CA PHE A 136 0.16 -7.57 -8.20
C PHE A 136 -0.94 -6.53 -8.14
N TRP A 137 -2.09 -6.87 -8.71
CA TRP A 137 -3.25 -5.99 -8.80
C TRP A 137 -4.54 -6.73 -8.47
N SER A 138 -5.19 -6.33 -7.40
CA SER A 138 -6.52 -6.80 -7.03
C SER A 138 -7.41 -5.64 -6.65
N GLU A 139 -8.05 -5.04 -7.64
CA GLU A 139 -8.89 -3.86 -7.44
C GLU A 139 -10.31 -4.22 -7.02
N TYR A 140 -10.78 -3.55 -5.98
CA TYR A 140 -12.15 -3.54 -5.50
C TYR A 140 -12.77 -2.16 -5.73
N GLY A 141 -13.87 -2.10 -6.45
CA GLY A 141 -14.69 -0.90 -6.55
C GLY A 141 -15.63 -0.78 -5.34
N HIS A 142 -16.42 0.29 -5.29
CA HIS A 142 -17.43 0.48 -4.24
C HIS A 142 -18.45 -0.68 -4.12
N TRP A 143 -18.57 -1.49 -5.16
CA TRP A 143 -19.61 -2.53 -5.29
C TRP A 143 -19.01 -3.91 -5.59
N GLY A 144 -17.72 -4.12 -5.32
CA GLY A 144 -17.05 -5.38 -5.54
C GLY A 144 -15.95 -5.35 -6.59
N LYS A 145 -15.40 -6.53 -6.86
CA LYS A 145 -14.34 -6.71 -7.85
C LYS A 145 -14.87 -6.47 -9.25
N ASN A 146 -14.28 -5.53 -9.97
CA ASN A 146 -14.68 -5.24 -11.34
C ASN A 146 -14.56 -6.48 -12.24
N LYS A 147 -15.69 -6.91 -12.83
CA LYS A 147 -15.88 -7.84 -13.95
C LYS A 147 -16.27 -9.29 -13.71
N LYS A 148 -16.16 -9.86 -12.50
CA LYS A 148 -16.76 -11.17 -12.18
C LYS A 148 -17.29 -11.15 -10.76
N THR A 149 -18.43 -10.49 -10.55
CA THR A 149 -19.09 -10.51 -9.25
C THR A 149 -19.62 -11.90 -8.94
N THR A 150 -19.23 -12.44 -7.78
CA THR A 150 -19.83 -13.67 -7.25
C THR A 150 -21.32 -13.45 -6.91
N PRO A 151 -22.13 -14.50 -6.74
CA PRO A 151 -23.50 -14.36 -6.25
C PRO A 151 -23.58 -13.55 -4.95
N GLU A 152 -22.64 -13.77 -4.03
CA GLU A 152 -22.54 -13.09 -2.74
C GLU A 152 -22.22 -11.60 -2.92
N GLU A 153 -21.31 -11.26 -3.81
CA GLU A 153 -21.00 -9.87 -4.13
C GLU A 153 -22.20 -9.15 -4.78
N LYS A 154 -22.97 -9.85 -5.60
CA LYS A 154 -24.22 -9.29 -6.17
C LYS A 154 -25.27 -9.06 -5.09
N GLU A 155 -25.36 -9.96 -4.12
CA GLU A 155 -26.29 -9.80 -2.99
C GLU A 155 -25.83 -8.66 -2.08
N THR A 156 -24.53 -8.55 -1.81
CA THR A 156 -23.92 -7.41 -1.10
C THR A 156 -24.27 -6.10 -1.80
N ALA A 157 -24.01 -6.01 -3.10
CA ALA A 157 -24.31 -4.83 -3.88
C ALA A 157 -25.81 -4.50 -3.88
N ARG A 158 -26.68 -5.51 -3.98
CA ARG A 158 -28.13 -5.33 -3.90
C ARG A 158 -28.55 -4.82 -2.53
N PHE A 159 -28.05 -5.41 -1.45
CA PHE A 159 -28.33 -4.96 -0.09
C PHE A 159 -27.89 -3.51 0.12
N LEU A 160 -26.65 -3.19 -0.25
CA LEU A 160 -26.11 -1.85 -0.14
C LEU A 160 -26.89 -0.83 -0.97
N ASN A 161 -27.34 -1.21 -2.17
CA ASN A 161 -28.14 -0.34 -3.04
C ASN A 161 -29.57 -0.14 -2.54
N GLN A 162 -30.21 -1.16 -1.98
CA GLN A 162 -31.56 -1.04 -1.42
C GLN A 162 -31.61 -0.08 -0.24
N LYS A 163 -30.56 -0.06 0.56
CA LYS A 163 -30.41 0.84 1.71
C LYS A 163 -29.64 2.11 1.34
N ALA A 164 -29.50 2.37 0.03
CA ALA A 164 -28.62 3.37 -0.54
C ALA A 164 -28.69 4.72 0.14
N ARG A 165 -27.52 5.26 0.42
CA ARG A 165 -27.24 6.62 0.90
C ARG A 165 -27.76 6.95 2.29
N GLY A 166 -28.27 5.96 3.03
CA GLY A 166 -28.77 6.14 4.37
C GLY A 166 -27.91 5.46 5.41
N GLN A 167 -28.08 5.91 6.61
CA GLN A 167 -27.69 5.17 7.78
C GLN A 167 -28.71 4.05 7.97
N TRP A 168 -28.25 2.82 8.13
CA TRP A 168 -29.13 1.76 8.58
C TRP A 168 -28.68 1.22 9.93
N LEU A 169 -29.63 0.79 10.72
CA LEU A 169 -29.41 0.33 12.07
C LEU A 169 -29.43 -1.21 12.17
N GLU A 170 -29.80 -1.86 11.09
CA GLU A 170 -29.89 -3.32 11.04
C GLU A 170 -28.53 -3.94 10.76
N PRO A 171 -28.17 -5.07 11.40
CA PRO A 171 -26.98 -5.81 11.04
C PRO A 171 -26.99 -6.21 9.57
N SER A 172 -25.80 -6.23 8.96
CA SER A 172 -25.66 -6.78 7.61
C SER A 172 -26.04 -8.26 7.61
N PRO A 173 -26.86 -8.73 6.64
CA PRO A 173 -27.16 -10.15 6.48
C PRO A 173 -25.98 -10.95 5.91
N ILE A 174 -24.93 -10.23 5.47
CA ILE A 174 -23.78 -10.83 4.81
C ILE A 174 -22.74 -11.17 5.88
N PRO A 175 -22.25 -12.42 5.93
CA PRO A 175 -21.17 -12.81 6.82
C PRO A 175 -19.97 -11.90 6.69
N VAL A 176 -19.24 -11.64 7.78
CA VAL A 176 -18.08 -10.74 7.80
C VAL A 176 -17.01 -11.21 6.81
N GLU A 177 -16.82 -12.51 6.69
CA GLU A 177 -15.84 -13.15 5.81
C GLU A 177 -16.11 -12.89 4.32
N GLU A 178 -17.38 -12.66 3.98
CA GLU A 178 -17.83 -12.37 2.61
C GLU A 178 -17.84 -10.87 2.29
N GLN A 179 -17.62 -10.02 3.28
CA GLN A 179 -17.56 -8.58 3.06
C GLN A 179 -16.23 -8.17 2.43
N HIS A 180 -16.25 -7.08 1.64
CA HIS A 180 -15.05 -6.60 0.94
C HIS A 180 -13.84 -6.38 1.85
N PRO A 181 -13.95 -5.79 3.05
CA PRO A 181 -12.80 -5.61 3.91
C PRO A 181 -12.11 -6.94 4.26
N ALA A 182 -12.87 -7.99 4.58
CA ALA A 182 -12.30 -9.29 4.89
C ALA A 182 -11.59 -9.92 3.68
N LYS A 183 -12.22 -9.84 2.50
CA LYS A 183 -11.60 -10.31 1.24
C LYS A 183 -10.31 -9.57 0.92
N ILE A 184 -10.28 -8.25 1.06
CA ILE A 184 -9.09 -7.42 0.88
C ILE A 184 -7.98 -7.86 1.83
N VAL A 185 -8.30 -8.08 3.11
CA VAL A 185 -7.32 -8.54 4.10
C VAL A 185 -6.77 -9.91 3.72
N ASN A 186 -7.63 -10.89 3.41
CA ASN A 186 -7.21 -12.24 3.07
C ASN A 186 -6.34 -12.29 1.81
N GLU A 187 -6.68 -11.54 0.77
CA GLU A 187 -5.85 -11.43 -0.44
C GLU A 187 -4.50 -10.75 -0.14
N THR A 188 -4.51 -9.72 0.70
CA THR A 188 -3.28 -9.04 1.11
C THR A 188 -2.33 -9.97 1.86
N LEU A 189 -2.85 -10.71 2.85
CA LEU A 189 -2.04 -11.66 3.63
C LEU A 189 -1.47 -12.75 2.74
N SER A 190 -2.29 -13.36 1.87
CA SER A 190 -1.84 -14.38 0.93
C SER A 190 -0.74 -13.87 0.00
N TRP A 191 -0.87 -12.61 -0.48
CA TRP A 191 0.16 -12.02 -1.31
C TRP A 191 1.45 -11.74 -0.53
N ILE A 192 1.36 -11.18 0.68
CA ILE A 192 2.53 -10.94 1.54
C ILE A 192 3.28 -12.24 1.82
N GLU A 193 2.58 -13.31 2.19
CA GLU A 193 3.16 -14.63 2.44
C GLU A 193 3.91 -15.19 1.22
N SER A 194 3.47 -14.85 0.01
CA SER A 194 4.12 -15.27 -1.22
C SER A 194 5.44 -14.56 -1.51
N GLN A 195 5.72 -13.39 -0.88
CA GLN A 195 6.91 -12.60 -1.17
C GLN A 195 8.19 -13.14 -0.53
N LYS A 196 8.08 -13.90 0.56
CA LYS A 196 9.21 -14.55 1.25
C LYS A 196 10.36 -13.58 1.57
N GLU A 197 11.42 -13.62 0.74
CA GLU A 197 12.65 -12.84 0.94
C GLU A 197 12.73 -11.55 0.11
N ASN A 198 11.73 -11.28 -0.73
CA ASN A 198 11.72 -10.06 -1.52
C ASN A 198 11.23 -8.88 -0.68
N PRO A 199 11.91 -7.73 -0.70
CA PRO A 199 11.35 -6.52 -0.14
C PRO A 199 10.08 -6.15 -0.94
N PHE A 200 9.03 -5.76 -0.23
CA PHE A 200 7.76 -5.46 -0.88
C PHE A 200 7.14 -4.15 -0.40
N PHE A 201 6.35 -3.60 -1.28
CA PHE A 201 5.43 -2.50 -1.04
C PHE A 201 4.01 -2.97 -1.35
N VAL A 202 3.10 -2.82 -0.41
CA VAL A 202 1.68 -3.06 -0.66
C VAL A 202 0.82 -1.90 -0.22
N TRP A 203 -0.06 -1.48 -1.10
CA TRP A 203 -1.12 -0.52 -0.80
C TRP A 203 -2.43 -1.27 -0.60
N VAL A 204 -2.87 -1.31 0.65
CA VAL A 204 -4.14 -1.91 1.08
C VAL A 204 -5.15 -0.79 1.23
N SER A 205 -6.17 -0.75 0.40
CA SER A 205 -7.11 0.36 0.33
C SER A 205 -8.55 -0.13 0.43
N PHE A 206 -9.22 0.28 1.48
CA PHE A 206 -10.62 -0.07 1.76
C PHE A 206 -11.61 0.91 1.14
#